data_6933879ed1d309540d717fd4f26ed87e
#
_entry.id   6933879ed1d309540d717fd4f26ed87e
#
_cell.length_a   1.000
_cell.length_b   1.000
_cell.length_c   1.000
_cell.angle_alpha   90.00
_cell.angle_beta   90.00
_cell.angle_gamma   90.00
#
_symmetry.space_group_name_H-M   'P 1'
#
loop_
_entity.id
_entity.type
_entity.pdbx_description
1 polymer ?
#
loop_
_entity_poly.entity_id
_entity_poly.type
_entity_poly.pdbx_seq_one_letter_code
_entity_poly.pdbx_strand_id
1 'polypeptide(L)'
;DVGPYAGQKVYDYVIQGLSGILDAQGTHNRFEMVRTIIYDKVTALTAAQAMTAGLYNTAVGRGGTEIKVSMLDSSIYFNWPDLMWNESFIGDGVQYSGDLADQYGVSGTADGAIVSHRLNGSVKDYDTETLLTLFAEHEIPAARVNSREDIRDDPQIIAQKTLRQVEHPLAGTLLQPRPPARFGSDEFFPEDTSPSLGDH
;
A
#
# COMPACT_ATOMS: atom_id res chain seq x y z
N ASP A 1 19.68 -13.83 10.53
CA ASP A 1 20.37 -12.75 11.24
C ASP A 1 21.88 -12.85 11.05
N VAL A 2 22.32 -12.60 9.84
CA VAL A 2 23.72 -12.58 9.42
C VAL A 2 24.04 -11.24 8.77
N GLY A 3 25.31 -10.89 8.68
CA GLY A 3 25.77 -9.67 8.03
C GLY A 3 26.07 -8.51 8.99
N PRO A 4 26.47 -7.35 8.45
CA PRO A 4 26.99 -6.23 9.24
C PRO A 4 25.94 -5.57 10.14
N TYR A 5 24.66 -5.79 9.88
CA TYR A 5 23.55 -5.23 10.68
C TYR A 5 22.95 -6.24 11.67
N ALA A 6 23.54 -7.43 11.81
CA ALA A 6 23.08 -8.43 12.76
C ALA A 6 23.06 -7.86 14.19
N GLY A 7 21.95 -8.05 14.89
CA GLY A 7 21.78 -7.55 16.26
C GLY A 7 21.42 -6.05 16.38
N GLN A 8 21.35 -5.30 15.30
CA GLN A 8 20.87 -3.92 15.37
C GLN A 8 19.37 -3.87 15.60
N LYS A 9 18.92 -2.85 16.33
CA LYS A 9 17.48 -2.59 16.52
C LYS A 9 16.89 -2.05 15.24
N VAL A 10 15.74 -2.61 14.84
CA VAL A 10 15.06 -2.31 13.57
C VAL A 10 13.63 -1.91 13.85
N TYR A 11 13.21 -0.85 13.20
CA TYR A 11 11.83 -0.40 13.08
C TYR A 11 11.56 -0.02 11.62
N ASP A 12 10.31 0.15 11.26
CA ASP A 12 9.89 0.49 9.89
C ASP A 12 10.71 1.62 9.27
N TYR A 13 10.88 2.74 9.97
CA TYR A 13 11.61 3.89 9.43
C TYR A 13 13.09 3.62 9.13
N VAL A 14 13.72 2.69 9.88
CA VAL A 14 15.10 2.25 9.60
C VAL A 14 15.14 1.47 8.29
N ILE A 15 14.17 0.60 8.07
CA ILE A 15 14.04 -0.17 6.83
C ILE A 15 13.69 0.74 5.65
N GLN A 16 12.85 1.74 5.83
CA GLN A 16 12.60 2.74 4.79
C GLN A 16 13.92 3.40 4.34
N GLY A 17 14.81 3.72 5.29
CA GLY A 17 16.14 4.28 4.98
C GLY A 17 17.06 3.34 4.20
N LEU A 18 16.92 2.03 4.41
CA LEU A 18 17.78 1.02 3.78
C LEU A 18 17.27 0.49 2.43
N SER A 19 15.98 0.69 2.14
CA SER A 19 15.28 0.00 1.05
C SER A 19 15.22 0.80 -0.26
N GLY A 20 15.74 2.03 -0.29
CA GLY A 20 15.67 2.92 -1.46
C GLY A 20 14.38 3.72 -1.58
N ILE A 21 13.33 3.42 -0.80
CA ILE A 21 12.02 4.08 -0.93
C ILE A 21 12.07 5.57 -0.61
N LEU A 22 12.97 6.01 0.28
CA LEU A 22 13.12 7.43 0.62
C LEU A 22 13.63 8.27 -0.56
N ASP A 23 14.48 7.69 -1.39
CA ASP A 23 14.96 8.32 -2.60
C ASP A 23 13.85 8.45 -3.63
N ALA A 24 13.16 7.35 -3.91
CA ALA A 24 12.07 7.32 -4.88
C ALA A 24 10.83 8.12 -4.46
N GLN A 25 10.51 8.19 -3.16
CA GLN A 25 9.42 9.01 -2.62
C GLN A 25 9.74 10.50 -2.67
N GLY A 26 11.02 10.84 -2.62
CA GLY A 26 11.51 12.20 -2.60
C GLY A 26 11.60 12.83 -3.99
N THR A 27 12.28 13.95 -4.02
CA THR A 27 12.68 14.63 -5.25
C THR A 27 14.20 14.68 -5.32
N HIS A 28 14.74 15.03 -6.45
CA HIS A 28 16.19 15.15 -6.64
C HIS A 28 16.86 15.93 -5.48
N ASN A 29 17.74 15.28 -4.75
CA ASN A 29 18.44 15.78 -3.53
C ASN A 29 17.57 15.93 -2.25
N ARG A 30 16.37 15.35 -2.19
CA ARG A 30 15.55 15.39 -1.00
C ARG A 30 14.89 14.05 -0.74
N PHE A 31 15.36 13.33 0.28
CA PHE A 31 14.74 12.09 0.76
C PHE A 31 13.44 12.39 1.51
N GLU A 32 12.38 11.64 1.22
CA GLU A 32 11.10 11.78 1.91
C GLU A 32 10.58 10.43 2.41
N MET A 33 10.10 10.42 3.65
CA MET A 33 9.51 9.22 4.25
C MET A 33 8.08 9.00 3.77
N VAL A 34 7.73 7.75 3.51
CA VAL A 34 6.34 7.34 3.44
C VAL A 34 5.73 7.47 4.85
N ARG A 35 4.66 8.26 4.98
CA ARG A 35 4.03 8.60 6.27
C ARG A 35 3.15 7.49 6.83
N THR A 36 3.64 6.26 6.77
CA THR A 36 3.00 5.08 7.38
C THR A 36 4.08 4.03 7.66
N ILE A 37 3.79 3.09 8.54
CA ILE A 37 4.63 1.91 8.82
C ILE A 37 4.46 0.88 7.69
N ILE A 38 4.94 1.22 6.48
CA ILE A 38 4.67 0.44 5.26
C ILE A 38 5.31 -0.95 5.33
N TYR A 39 6.56 -1.06 5.80
CA TYR A 39 7.27 -2.33 5.80
C TYR A 39 6.89 -3.25 6.96
N ASP A 40 6.40 -2.73 8.07
CA ASP A 40 5.71 -3.54 9.07
C ASP A 40 4.51 -4.26 8.44
N LYS A 41 3.70 -3.53 7.67
CA LYS A 41 2.52 -4.09 6.98
C LYS A 41 2.90 -5.09 5.89
N VAL A 42 3.86 -4.76 5.03
CA VAL A 42 4.36 -5.64 3.97
C VAL A 42 4.93 -6.93 4.57
N THR A 43 5.73 -6.82 5.61
CA THR A 43 6.30 -7.98 6.31
C THR A 43 5.21 -8.84 6.96
N ALA A 44 4.21 -8.22 7.58
CA ALA A 44 3.08 -8.96 8.17
C ALA A 44 2.29 -9.74 7.11
N LEU A 45 2.00 -9.13 5.95
CA LEU A 45 1.34 -9.82 4.84
C LEU A 45 2.21 -10.95 4.26
N THR A 46 3.50 -10.73 4.10
CA THR A 46 4.46 -11.75 3.65
C THR A 46 4.52 -12.92 4.62
N ALA A 47 4.57 -12.62 5.92
CA ALA A 47 4.58 -13.65 6.97
C ALA A 47 3.26 -14.45 6.98
N ALA A 48 2.11 -13.81 6.86
CA ALA A 48 0.82 -14.47 6.79
C ALA A 48 0.73 -15.42 5.58
N GLN A 49 1.20 -14.97 4.41
CA GLN A 49 1.27 -15.80 3.19
C GLN A 49 2.19 -17.00 3.38
N ALA A 50 3.38 -16.79 3.93
CA ALA A 50 4.36 -17.85 4.16
C ALA A 50 3.85 -18.88 5.18
N MET A 51 3.21 -18.43 6.28
CA MET A 51 2.58 -19.32 7.26
C MET A 51 1.45 -20.15 6.63
N THR A 52 0.60 -19.55 5.81
CA THR A 52 -0.47 -20.28 5.12
C THR A 52 0.10 -21.36 4.20
N ALA A 53 1.17 -21.05 3.45
CA ALA A 53 1.88 -22.03 2.61
C ALA A 53 2.51 -23.16 3.44
N GLY A 54 3.10 -22.84 4.60
CA GLY A 54 3.64 -23.81 5.54
C GLY A 54 2.57 -24.73 6.14
N LEU A 55 1.43 -24.20 6.53
CA LEU A 55 0.29 -24.98 7.00
C LEU A 55 -0.27 -25.91 5.93
N TYR A 56 -0.38 -25.41 4.71
CA TYR A 56 -0.78 -26.24 3.56
C TYR A 56 0.20 -27.41 3.33
N ASN A 57 1.51 -27.15 3.37
CA ASN A 57 2.52 -28.22 3.25
C ASN A 57 2.35 -29.28 4.33
N THR A 58 2.07 -28.87 5.57
CA THR A 58 1.80 -29.82 6.66
C THR A 58 0.53 -30.62 6.39
N ALA A 59 -0.54 -29.95 5.96
CA ALA A 59 -1.83 -30.60 5.66
C ALA A 59 -1.75 -31.65 4.53
N VAL A 60 -0.87 -31.44 3.54
CA VAL A 60 -0.66 -32.43 2.45
C VAL A 60 0.45 -33.45 2.77
N GLY A 61 0.87 -33.56 4.03
CA GLY A 61 1.79 -34.61 4.50
C GLY A 61 3.28 -34.36 4.22
N ARG A 62 3.69 -33.13 3.85
CA ARG A 62 5.09 -32.76 3.61
C ARG A 62 5.89 -32.40 4.88
N GLY A 63 5.21 -32.44 6.04
CA GLY A 63 5.81 -32.10 7.32
C GLY A 63 5.84 -30.61 7.64
N GLY A 64 6.24 -30.28 8.85
CA GLY A 64 6.44 -28.91 9.29
C GLY A 64 7.77 -28.33 8.79
N THR A 65 7.84 -27.02 8.66
CA THR A 65 9.05 -26.30 8.27
C THR A 65 9.23 -25.05 9.11
N GLU A 66 10.45 -24.66 9.37
CA GLU A 66 10.78 -23.37 9.94
C GLU A 66 10.63 -22.30 8.85
N ILE A 67 9.93 -21.21 9.18
CA ILE A 67 9.74 -20.07 8.28
C ILE A 67 10.45 -18.86 8.87
N LYS A 68 11.35 -18.26 8.11
CA LYS A 68 12.06 -17.04 8.46
C LYS A 68 11.67 -15.95 7.49
N VAL A 69 11.22 -14.81 8.01
CA VAL A 69 10.87 -13.62 7.22
C VAL A 69 11.68 -12.44 7.77
N SER A 70 12.41 -11.78 6.91
CA SER A 70 13.14 -10.56 7.21
C SER A 70 12.37 -9.35 6.72
N MET A 71 12.29 -8.30 7.52
CA MET A 71 11.65 -7.03 7.10
C MET A 71 12.44 -6.37 5.95
N LEU A 72 13.77 -6.43 5.98
CA LEU A 72 14.62 -5.91 4.92
C LEU A 72 14.39 -6.66 3.60
N ASP A 73 14.41 -8.01 3.64
CA ASP A 73 14.16 -8.80 2.41
C ASP A 73 12.76 -8.55 1.85
N SER A 74 11.75 -8.49 2.73
CA SER A 74 10.39 -8.18 2.35
C SER A 74 10.27 -6.81 1.69
N SER A 75 10.99 -5.82 2.20
CA SER A 75 10.99 -4.45 1.64
C SER A 75 11.65 -4.38 0.27
N ILE A 76 12.80 -5.03 0.11
CA ILE A 76 13.52 -5.09 -1.17
C ILE A 76 12.67 -5.84 -2.22
N TYR A 77 12.09 -6.99 -1.84
CA TYR A 77 11.22 -7.75 -2.73
C TYR A 77 9.98 -6.96 -3.16
N PHE A 78 9.39 -6.19 -2.26
CA PHE A 78 8.24 -5.33 -2.55
C PHE A 78 8.59 -4.18 -3.49
N ASN A 79 9.75 -3.55 -3.29
CA ASN A 79 10.18 -2.40 -4.09
C ASN A 79 10.69 -2.78 -5.47
N TRP A 80 11.18 -4.00 -5.66
CA TRP A 80 11.97 -4.37 -6.83
C TRP A 80 11.26 -4.22 -8.17
N PRO A 81 9.98 -4.61 -8.32
CA PRO A 81 9.32 -4.62 -9.63
C PRO A 81 9.20 -3.26 -10.32
N ASP A 82 9.03 -2.19 -9.55
CA ASP A 82 8.75 -0.86 -10.07
C ASP A 82 9.75 0.20 -9.59
N LEU A 83 10.03 0.26 -8.31
CA LEU A 83 10.94 1.24 -7.74
C LEU A 83 12.38 1.04 -8.21
N MET A 84 12.82 -0.20 -8.36
CA MET A 84 14.19 -0.59 -8.71
C MET A 84 14.31 -1.08 -10.16
N TRP A 85 13.34 -0.83 -11.01
CA TRP A 85 13.32 -1.42 -12.35
C TRP A 85 14.52 -1.06 -13.22
N ASN A 86 15.03 0.18 -13.10
CA ASN A 86 16.23 0.61 -13.81
C ASN A 86 17.52 -0.05 -13.27
N GLU A 87 17.53 -0.41 -11.98
CA GLU A 87 18.65 -1.06 -11.32
C GLU A 87 18.68 -2.58 -11.54
N SER A 88 17.63 -3.14 -12.16
CA SER A 88 17.53 -4.56 -12.46
C SER A 88 18.43 -4.99 -13.63
N PHE A 89 18.83 -4.06 -14.48
CA PHE A 89 19.65 -4.32 -15.65
C PHE A 89 21.06 -3.78 -15.43
N ILE A 90 22.02 -4.66 -15.23
CA ILE A 90 23.41 -4.33 -14.90
C ILE A 90 24.40 -4.61 -16.03
N GLY A 91 23.91 -4.96 -17.23
CA GLY A 91 24.75 -5.25 -18.41
C GLY A 91 25.24 -3.99 -19.12
N ASP A 92 26.23 -4.16 -20.00
CA ASP A 92 26.74 -3.07 -20.82
C ASP A 92 25.63 -2.56 -21.77
N GLY A 93 25.58 -1.24 -21.96
CA GLY A 93 24.62 -0.61 -22.88
C GLY A 93 23.22 -0.39 -22.31
N VAL A 94 22.99 -0.67 -21.05
CA VAL A 94 21.74 -0.34 -20.37
C VAL A 94 21.60 1.18 -20.25
N GLN A 95 20.42 1.69 -20.60
CA GLN A 95 20.11 3.11 -20.47
C GLN A 95 19.01 3.31 -19.42
N TYR A 96 19.18 4.32 -18.60
CA TYR A 96 18.17 4.78 -17.67
C TYR A 96 16.95 5.35 -18.43
N SER A 97 15.77 4.87 -18.12
CA SER A 97 14.52 5.26 -18.79
C SER A 97 13.61 6.19 -17.95
N GLY A 98 14.11 6.69 -16.82
CA GLY A 98 13.33 7.43 -15.84
C GLY A 98 12.56 6.54 -14.87
N ASP A 99 12.00 7.13 -13.84
CA ASP A 99 11.22 6.39 -12.84
C ASP A 99 9.79 6.15 -13.32
N LEU A 100 9.23 4.99 -12.98
CA LEU A 100 7.84 4.67 -13.30
C LEU A 100 6.89 5.71 -12.69
N ALA A 101 7.20 6.17 -11.48
CA ALA A 101 6.42 7.19 -10.77
C ALA A 101 6.34 8.53 -11.51
N ASP A 102 7.31 8.84 -12.36
CA ASP A 102 7.30 10.07 -13.17
C ASP A 102 6.19 10.10 -14.23
N GLN A 103 5.62 8.95 -14.55
CA GLN A 103 4.51 8.84 -15.51
C GLN A 103 3.16 9.26 -14.90
N TYR A 104 3.05 9.36 -13.58
CA TYR A 104 1.82 9.70 -12.87
C TYR A 104 1.95 11.05 -12.18
N GLY A 105 0.82 11.68 -11.92
CA GLY A 105 0.83 12.96 -11.23
C GLY A 105 -0.51 13.33 -10.62
N VAL A 106 -0.43 14.22 -9.64
CA VAL A 106 -1.60 14.88 -9.05
C VAL A 106 -1.72 16.25 -9.68
N SER A 107 -2.89 16.55 -10.22
CA SER A 107 -3.22 17.84 -10.82
C SER A 107 -4.37 18.50 -10.06
N GLY A 108 -4.15 19.77 -9.64
CA GLY A 108 -5.21 20.58 -9.02
C GLY A 108 -6.30 20.93 -10.03
N THR A 109 -7.55 20.86 -9.58
CA THR A 109 -8.76 21.29 -10.30
C THR A 109 -9.36 22.53 -9.66
N ALA A 110 -10.46 23.04 -10.14
CA ALA A 110 -11.14 24.21 -9.57
C ALA A 110 -11.69 23.94 -8.14
N ASP A 111 -12.03 22.70 -7.83
CA ASP A 111 -12.70 22.28 -6.59
C ASP A 111 -12.00 21.15 -5.82
N GLY A 112 -10.78 20.76 -6.26
CA GLY A 112 -10.04 19.68 -5.62
C GLY A 112 -8.78 19.27 -6.38
N ALA A 113 -8.60 17.97 -6.59
CA ALA A 113 -7.50 17.42 -7.36
C ALA A 113 -7.85 16.04 -7.95
N ILE A 114 -7.16 15.70 -9.05
CA ILE A 114 -7.20 14.38 -9.66
C ILE A 114 -5.81 13.75 -9.70
N VAL A 115 -5.77 12.42 -9.68
CA VAL A 115 -4.59 11.63 -10.02
C VAL A 115 -4.83 10.96 -11.37
N SER A 116 -3.83 11.03 -12.26
CA SER A 116 -3.87 10.43 -13.60
C SER A 116 -2.45 10.25 -14.13
N HIS A 117 -2.30 9.80 -15.37
CA HIS A 117 -1.07 10.06 -16.11
C HIS A 117 -0.72 11.55 -16.06
N ARG A 118 0.58 11.85 -16.00
CA ARG A 118 1.05 13.23 -15.95
C ARG A 118 0.51 14.04 -17.13
N LEU A 119 -0.18 15.13 -16.83
CA LEU A 119 -0.80 15.99 -17.83
C LEU A 119 0.20 17.05 -18.32
N ASN A 120 0.19 17.31 -19.63
CA ASN A 120 0.99 18.36 -20.26
C ASN A 120 0.21 19.70 -20.29
N GLY A 121 -0.28 20.15 -19.15
CA GLY A 121 -1.04 21.39 -19.06
C GLY A 121 -1.73 21.56 -17.71
N SER A 122 -2.36 22.73 -17.55
CA SER A 122 -3.14 23.04 -16.35
C SER A 122 -4.60 22.68 -16.55
N VAL A 123 -5.17 22.04 -15.54
CA VAL A 123 -6.62 21.69 -15.49
C VAL A 123 -7.35 22.45 -14.37
N LYS A 124 -6.74 23.49 -13.84
CA LYS A 124 -7.25 24.26 -12.68
C LYS A 124 -8.58 24.96 -12.92
N ASP A 125 -8.92 25.19 -14.18
CA ASP A 125 -10.16 25.88 -14.57
C ASP A 125 -11.34 24.92 -14.73
N TYR A 126 -11.10 23.62 -14.63
CA TYR A 126 -12.13 22.57 -14.73
C TYR A 126 -12.48 22.05 -13.35
N ASP A 127 -13.75 21.76 -13.10
CA ASP A 127 -14.17 21.00 -11.92
C ASP A 127 -13.80 19.52 -12.06
N THR A 128 -13.65 18.85 -10.94
CA THR A 128 -13.17 17.47 -10.87
C THR A 128 -14.10 16.50 -11.60
N GLU A 129 -15.41 16.61 -11.44
CA GLU A 129 -16.38 15.68 -12.03
C GLU A 129 -16.42 15.80 -13.55
N THR A 130 -16.36 17.03 -14.08
CA THR A 130 -16.26 17.27 -15.53
C THR A 130 -15.01 16.60 -16.11
N LEU A 131 -13.86 16.72 -15.45
CA LEU A 131 -12.62 16.07 -15.90
C LEU A 131 -12.70 14.55 -15.82
N LEU A 132 -13.24 14.00 -14.74
CA LEU A 132 -13.37 12.54 -14.58
C LEU A 132 -14.30 11.96 -15.64
N THR A 133 -15.39 12.66 -15.96
CA THR A 133 -16.30 12.27 -17.05
C THR A 133 -15.59 12.26 -18.39
N LEU A 134 -14.87 13.34 -18.71
CA LEU A 134 -14.11 13.46 -19.95
C LEU A 134 -13.03 12.37 -20.07
N PHE A 135 -12.32 12.09 -18.98
CA PHE A 135 -11.29 11.06 -18.96
C PHE A 135 -11.89 9.66 -19.14
N ALA A 136 -13.04 9.39 -18.53
CA ALA A 136 -13.76 8.13 -18.71
C ALA A 136 -14.22 7.93 -20.17
N GLU A 137 -14.72 8.97 -20.84
CA GLU A 137 -15.11 8.94 -22.26
C GLU A 137 -13.92 8.61 -23.18
N HIS A 138 -12.72 9.01 -22.78
CA HIS A 138 -11.48 8.75 -23.53
C HIS A 138 -10.66 7.56 -22.99
N GLU A 139 -11.23 6.75 -22.10
CA GLU A 139 -10.58 5.58 -21.48
C GLU A 139 -9.26 5.93 -20.77
N ILE A 140 -9.15 7.15 -20.26
CA ILE A 140 -7.98 7.60 -19.48
C ILE A 140 -8.21 7.29 -18.01
N PRO A 141 -7.36 6.43 -17.39
CA PRO A 141 -7.46 6.13 -15.97
C PRO A 141 -7.22 7.38 -15.12
N ALA A 142 -8.17 7.74 -14.31
CA ALA A 142 -8.09 8.86 -13.38
C ALA A 142 -9.00 8.64 -12.16
N ALA A 143 -8.68 9.31 -11.07
CA ALA A 143 -9.52 9.32 -9.89
C ALA A 143 -9.44 10.67 -9.18
N ARG A 144 -10.48 11.02 -8.42
CA ARG A 144 -10.46 12.11 -7.44
C ARG A 144 -9.43 11.80 -6.36
N VAL A 145 -8.70 12.79 -5.91
CA VAL A 145 -7.85 12.66 -4.72
C VAL A 145 -8.69 12.92 -3.49
N ASN A 146 -9.02 11.86 -2.76
CA ASN A 146 -9.73 11.95 -1.49
C ASN A 146 -8.80 12.37 -0.36
N SER A 147 -9.24 13.28 0.50
CA SER A 147 -8.64 13.47 1.81
C SER A 147 -8.94 12.27 2.72
N ARG A 148 -8.27 12.19 3.88
CA ARG A 148 -8.58 11.13 4.86
C ARG A 148 -10.00 11.24 5.43
N GLU A 149 -10.58 12.43 5.41
CA GLU A 149 -11.93 12.70 5.89
C GLU A 149 -12.98 12.25 4.86
N ASP A 150 -12.69 12.42 3.58
CA ASP A 150 -13.60 12.06 2.48
C ASP A 150 -13.80 10.55 2.30
N ILE A 151 -12.85 9.73 2.78
CA ILE A 151 -12.88 8.27 2.58
C ILE A 151 -14.18 7.63 3.08
N ARG A 152 -14.70 8.09 4.21
CA ARG A 152 -15.94 7.52 4.80
C ARG A 152 -17.20 7.82 3.98
N ASP A 153 -17.17 8.91 3.20
CA ASP A 153 -18.30 9.40 2.43
C ASP A 153 -18.14 9.11 0.92
N ASP A 154 -17.05 8.46 0.53
CA ASP A 154 -16.80 8.06 -0.86
C ASP A 154 -17.85 7.04 -1.34
N PRO A 155 -18.54 7.30 -2.47
CA PRO A 155 -19.63 6.46 -2.96
C PRO A 155 -19.22 5.00 -3.22
N GLN A 156 -17.99 4.76 -3.69
CA GLN A 156 -17.51 3.42 -3.97
C GLN A 156 -17.20 2.65 -2.68
N ILE A 157 -16.63 3.32 -1.68
CA ILE A 157 -16.35 2.75 -0.36
C ILE A 157 -17.65 2.37 0.34
N ILE A 158 -18.68 3.23 0.24
CA ILE A 158 -20.02 2.97 0.76
C ILE A 158 -20.66 1.79 0.04
N ALA A 159 -20.68 1.80 -1.29
CA ALA A 159 -21.30 0.74 -2.11
C ALA A 159 -20.64 -0.63 -1.86
N GLN A 160 -19.35 -0.66 -1.63
CA GLN A 160 -18.61 -1.89 -1.30
C GLN A 160 -18.72 -2.29 0.16
N LYS A 161 -19.35 -1.49 1.01
CA LYS A 161 -19.42 -1.71 2.47
C LYS A 161 -18.03 -1.96 3.06
N THR A 162 -17.04 -1.20 2.62
CA THR A 162 -15.65 -1.37 3.05
C THR A 162 -15.46 -1.00 4.50
N LEU A 163 -16.20 0.01 4.97
CA LEU A 163 -16.18 0.50 6.34
C LEU A 163 -17.49 0.17 7.04
N ARG A 164 -17.41 -0.14 8.33
CA ARG A 164 -18.58 -0.34 9.20
C ARG A 164 -18.38 0.34 10.55
N GLN A 165 -19.48 0.71 11.16
CA GLN A 165 -19.52 1.12 12.56
C GLN A 165 -19.63 -0.11 13.46
N VAL A 166 -18.86 -0.13 14.53
CA VAL A 166 -18.90 -1.16 15.57
C VAL A 166 -18.87 -0.51 16.94
N GLU A 167 -19.55 -1.10 17.91
CA GLU A 167 -19.53 -0.64 19.30
C GLU A 167 -18.43 -1.37 20.07
N HIS A 168 -17.44 -0.61 20.52
CA HIS A 168 -16.36 -1.14 21.35
C HIS A 168 -16.65 -0.85 22.83
N PRO A 169 -16.51 -1.85 23.73
CA PRO A 169 -16.91 -1.71 25.13
C PRO A 169 -16.26 -0.55 25.88
N LEU A 170 -15.03 -0.21 25.54
CA LEU A 170 -14.26 0.86 26.20
C LEU A 170 -14.10 2.13 25.35
N ALA A 171 -14.09 2.01 24.02
CA ALA A 171 -13.80 3.14 23.13
C ALA A 171 -15.05 3.76 22.50
N GLY A 172 -16.25 3.16 22.72
CA GLY A 172 -17.48 3.60 22.09
C GLY A 172 -17.54 3.23 20.61
N THR A 173 -18.24 4.01 19.81
CA THR A 173 -18.43 3.75 18.38
C THR A 173 -17.14 3.93 17.61
N LEU A 174 -16.71 2.90 16.91
CA LEU A 174 -15.54 2.88 16.04
C LEU A 174 -15.96 2.69 14.57
N LEU A 175 -15.20 3.27 13.66
CA LEU A 175 -15.29 2.97 12.24
C LEU A 175 -14.11 2.05 11.87
N GLN A 176 -14.43 0.86 11.37
CA GLN A 176 -13.43 -0.18 11.05
C GLN A 176 -13.58 -0.68 9.61
N PRO A 177 -12.46 -0.93 8.90
CA PRO A 177 -12.50 -1.61 7.63
C PRO A 177 -12.78 -3.10 7.82
N ARG A 178 -13.54 -3.69 6.90
CA ARG A 178 -13.65 -5.16 6.80
C ARG A 178 -12.35 -5.77 6.26
N PRO A 179 -12.13 -7.07 6.45
CA PRO A 179 -11.10 -7.79 5.71
C PRO A 179 -11.26 -7.60 4.20
N PRO A 180 -10.16 -7.40 3.44
CA PRO A 180 -10.25 -7.15 2.01
C PRO A 180 -10.67 -8.39 1.21
N ALA A 181 -10.29 -9.59 1.66
CA ALA A 181 -10.65 -10.85 1.00
C ALA A 181 -12.12 -11.21 1.27
N ARG A 182 -12.80 -11.65 0.22
CA ARG A 182 -14.16 -12.19 0.27
C ARG A 182 -14.13 -13.65 -0.16
N PHE A 183 -14.82 -14.52 0.57
CA PHE A 183 -14.89 -15.94 0.27
C PHE A 183 -16.33 -16.31 -0.08
N GLY A 184 -16.54 -16.74 -1.33
CA GLY A 184 -17.89 -17.07 -1.81
C GLY A 184 -18.82 -15.85 -1.85
N SER A 185 -20.07 -16.06 -1.46
CA SER A 185 -21.10 -15.01 -1.39
C SER A 185 -21.18 -14.35 -0.01
N ASP A 186 -20.40 -14.80 0.97
CA ASP A 186 -20.54 -14.35 2.34
C ASP A 186 -19.88 -12.99 2.54
N GLU A 187 -20.65 -12.06 3.08
CA GLU A 187 -20.12 -10.82 3.64
C GLU A 187 -19.53 -11.14 5.01
N PHE A 188 -18.28 -11.65 5.01
CA PHE A 188 -17.59 -11.91 6.27
C PHE A 188 -17.17 -10.59 6.91
N PHE A 189 -17.85 -10.23 7.98
CA PHE A 189 -17.39 -9.23 8.93
C PHE A 189 -17.09 -9.96 10.23
N PRO A 190 -15.91 -9.80 10.82
CA PRO A 190 -15.69 -10.24 12.19
C PRO A 190 -16.77 -9.62 13.08
N GLU A 191 -17.47 -10.43 13.86
CA GLU A 191 -18.47 -9.93 14.82
C GLU A 191 -17.79 -9.17 15.96
N ASP A 192 -16.54 -9.55 16.23
CA ASP A 192 -15.76 -8.99 17.33
C ASP A 192 -15.07 -7.68 16.96
N THR A 193 -15.05 -6.78 17.91
CA THR A 193 -14.23 -5.55 17.86
C THR A 193 -12.76 -5.87 18.16
N SER A 194 -11.88 -4.88 18.01
CA SER A 194 -10.51 -5.01 18.53
C SER A 194 -10.55 -5.37 20.02
N PRO A 195 -9.77 -6.36 20.48
CA PRO A 195 -9.76 -6.73 21.91
C PRO A 195 -9.17 -5.61 22.76
N SER A 196 -9.60 -5.54 24.01
CA SER A 196 -8.96 -4.68 24.98
C SER A 196 -7.57 -5.21 25.36
N LEU A 197 -6.73 -4.37 25.93
CA LEU A 197 -5.41 -4.78 26.38
C LEU A 197 -5.52 -5.92 27.41
N GLY A 198 -5.00 -7.10 27.05
CA GLY A 198 -4.98 -8.28 27.92
C GLY A 198 -6.21 -9.21 27.80
N ASP A 199 -7.06 -9.04 26.80
CA ASP A 199 -8.28 -9.86 26.59
C ASP A 199 -8.00 -11.22 25.89
N HIS A 200 -6.72 -11.61 25.69
CA HIS A 200 -6.33 -12.89 25.06
C HIS A 200 -5.11 -13.54 25.69
#